data_b4c10170d309a61d66a8822b247828fa
#
_entry.id   b4c10170d309a61d66a8822b247828fa
#
_cell.length_a   1.000
_cell.length_b   1.000
_cell.length_c   1.000
_cell.angle_alpha   90.00
_cell.angle_beta   90.00
_cell.angle_gamma   90.00
#
_symmetry.space_group_name_H-M   'P 1'
#
loop_
_entity.id
_entity.type
_entity.pdbx_description
1 polymer ?
#
loop_
_entity_poly.entity_id
_entity_poly.type
_entity_poly.pdbx_seq_one_letter_code
_entity_poly.pdbx_strand_id
1 'polypeptide(L)'
;VNPVGVGGGRFEIRTPAAIAAVRGTQYRVDTDGQTMRTEVLTGAVQVANATGQVTALAAQGTLAQSGTRPAAPSPLLPVPSLDGLPETIERLPIAWPIPPLAGASRYRTQLAATTEFSAMLSDEATDTARIRVRDIQDGTYALRVRGIDAQGLEGLSAERTLVIHTQPEPPLLIDPAPETATTAARPSLRWTQ
;
A
#
# COMPACT_ATOMS: atom_id res chain seq x y z
N VAL A 1 7.40 8.72 7.79
CA VAL A 1 8.56 8.81 8.71
C VAL A 1 8.52 7.59 9.62
N ASN A 2 9.51 6.70 9.50
CA ASN A 2 9.65 5.56 10.42
C ASN A 2 10.13 6.08 11.78
N PRO A 3 9.48 5.77 12.89
CA PRO A 3 10.02 6.10 14.21
C PRO A 3 11.14 5.12 14.56
N VAL A 4 12.36 5.59 14.62
CA VAL A 4 13.47 4.89 15.29
C VAL A 4 13.57 5.42 16.70
N GLY A 5 13.24 4.59 17.69
CA GLY A 5 13.42 4.97 19.08
C GLY A 5 12.84 3.95 20.05
N VAL A 6 13.63 2.93 20.40
CA VAL A 6 13.43 2.14 21.63
C VAL A 6 13.93 2.97 22.78
N GLY A 7 13.03 3.66 23.46
CA GLY A 7 13.30 4.43 24.66
C GLY A 7 12.01 5.13 25.07
N GLY A 8 11.60 5.04 26.35
CA GLY A 8 10.35 5.57 26.88
C GLY A 8 10.19 7.11 26.81
N GLY A 9 10.66 7.73 25.74
CA GLY A 9 10.55 9.14 25.44
C GLY A 9 9.24 9.49 24.73
N ARG A 10 8.69 10.63 25.08
CA ARG A 10 7.58 11.26 24.37
C ARG A 10 8.10 11.70 23.00
N PHE A 11 7.56 11.14 21.93
CA PHE A 11 7.90 11.54 20.57
C PHE A 11 6.88 12.58 20.09
N GLU A 12 7.34 13.66 19.47
CA GLU A 12 6.48 14.73 18.96
C GLU A 12 6.77 14.97 17.47
N ILE A 13 5.73 14.99 16.66
CA ILE A 13 5.77 15.50 15.27
C ILE A 13 5.19 16.90 15.29
N ARG A 14 5.99 17.88 14.85
CA ARG A 14 5.56 19.28 14.72
C ARG A 14 5.39 19.64 13.26
N THR A 15 4.24 20.20 12.94
CA THR A 15 3.94 20.80 11.64
C THR A 15 3.47 22.25 11.85
N PRO A 16 3.40 23.07 10.81
CA PRO A 16 2.82 24.41 10.94
C PRO A 16 1.37 24.40 11.43
N ALA A 17 0.62 23.34 11.17
CA ALA A 17 -0.80 23.22 11.52
C ALA A 17 -1.03 22.70 12.94
N ALA A 18 -0.20 21.79 13.45
CA ALA A 18 -0.38 21.17 14.76
C ALA A 18 0.83 20.36 15.22
N ILE A 19 0.76 19.89 16.47
CA ILE A 19 1.72 18.97 17.11
C ILE A 19 0.99 17.67 17.40
N ALA A 20 1.58 16.52 17.01
CA ALA A 20 1.16 15.19 17.40
C ALA A 20 2.14 14.62 18.43
N ALA A 21 1.67 14.28 19.62
CA ALA A 21 2.47 13.72 20.71
C ALA A 21 2.05 12.26 20.95
N VAL A 22 3.04 11.36 21.03
CA VAL A 22 2.82 9.92 21.04
C VAL A 22 3.67 9.19 22.07
N ARG A 23 3.18 8.04 22.52
CA ARG A 23 3.92 7.09 23.35
C ARG A 23 3.53 5.67 22.96
N GLY A 24 4.48 4.91 22.40
CA GLY A 24 4.27 3.50 22.06
C GLY A 24 3.13 3.25 21.06
N THR A 25 2.97 4.12 20.07
CA THR A 25 1.85 4.09 19.10
C THR A 25 2.35 3.85 17.68
N GLN A 26 1.53 3.20 16.88
CA GLN A 26 1.70 3.12 15.44
C GLN A 26 0.69 4.06 14.77
N TYR A 27 1.17 5.02 14.01
CA TYR A 27 0.33 6.07 13.42
C TYR A 27 0.98 6.60 12.14
N ARG A 28 0.16 7.29 11.34
CA ARG A 28 0.60 8.01 10.14
C ARG A 28 0.29 9.49 10.30
N VAL A 29 1.16 10.33 9.76
CA VAL A 29 0.94 11.76 9.63
C VAL A 29 1.24 12.17 8.22
N ASP A 30 0.29 12.85 7.60
CA ASP A 30 0.42 13.53 6.32
C ASP A 30 0.14 15.01 6.49
N THR A 31 0.84 15.85 5.72
CA THR A 31 0.62 17.30 5.76
C THR A 31 0.86 17.94 4.39
N ASP A 32 -0.03 18.84 4.03
CA ASP A 32 0.12 19.74 2.87
C ASP A 32 0.63 21.15 3.28
N GLY A 33 1.06 21.31 4.53
CA GLY A 33 1.52 22.57 5.12
C GLY A 33 0.43 23.39 5.80
N GLN A 34 -0.83 23.26 5.40
CA GLN A 34 -1.97 23.92 6.03
C GLN A 34 -2.83 22.97 6.87
N THR A 35 -2.92 21.74 6.44
CA THR A 35 -3.68 20.67 7.11
C THR A 35 -2.73 19.56 7.50
N MET A 36 -2.81 19.10 8.75
CA MET A 36 -2.18 17.89 9.23
C MET A 36 -3.25 16.81 9.40
N ARG A 37 -3.07 15.68 8.72
CA ARG A 37 -3.88 14.47 8.87
C ARG A 37 -3.13 13.49 9.75
N THR A 38 -3.81 12.95 10.74
CA THR A 38 -3.22 11.98 11.67
C THR A 38 -4.14 10.77 11.75
N GLU A 39 -3.62 9.60 11.39
CA GLU A 39 -4.31 8.32 11.50
C GLU A 39 -3.60 7.44 12.51
N VAL A 40 -4.35 6.95 13.52
CA VAL A 40 -3.83 6.10 14.59
C VAL A 40 -4.16 4.66 14.29
N LEU A 41 -3.13 3.83 14.13
CA LEU A 41 -3.29 2.39 13.86
C LEU A 41 -3.34 1.59 15.17
N THR A 42 -2.50 1.93 16.14
CA THR A 42 -2.49 1.33 17.47
C THR A 42 -2.21 2.39 18.54
N GLY A 43 -2.76 2.24 19.75
CA GLY A 43 -2.55 3.17 20.86
C GLY A 43 -3.39 4.44 20.77
N ALA A 44 -2.82 5.57 21.14
CA ALA A 44 -3.50 6.87 21.15
C ALA A 44 -2.51 8.00 20.79
N VAL A 45 -2.99 8.99 20.06
CA VAL A 45 -2.24 10.19 19.66
C VAL A 45 -3.00 11.43 20.08
N GLN A 46 -2.34 12.32 20.80
CA GLN A 46 -2.86 13.65 21.08
C GLN A 46 -2.42 14.62 19.99
N VAL A 47 -3.39 15.24 19.35
CA VAL A 47 -3.18 16.29 18.34
C VAL A 47 -3.61 17.63 18.92
N ALA A 48 -2.72 18.61 18.93
CA ALA A 48 -2.94 19.91 19.55
C ALA A 48 -2.41 21.04 18.67
N ASN A 49 -3.08 22.18 18.72
CA ASN A 49 -2.60 23.45 18.20
C ASN A 49 -2.99 24.58 19.15
N ALA A 50 -2.76 25.84 18.77
CA ALA A 50 -3.04 27.01 19.61
C ALA A 50 -4.53 27.15 20.00
N THR A 51 -5.46 26.54 19.26
CA THR A 51 -6.92 26.69 19.45
C THR A 51 -7.56 25.52 20.19
N GLY A 52 -6.80 24.43 20.44
CA GLY A 52 -7.31 23.30 21.20
C GLY A 52 -6.56 21.99 20.94
N GLN A 53 -7.11 20.93 21.54
CA GLN A 53 -6.56 19.58 21.41
C GLN A 53 -7.65 18.54 21.31
N VAL A 54 -7.31 17.39 20.71
CA VAL A 54 -8.11 16.16 20.65
C VAL A 54 -7.20 14.95 20.84
N THR A 55 -7.78 13.83 21.26
CA THR A 55 -7.06 12.55 21.32
C THR A 55 -7.73 11.57 20.38
N ALA A 56 -6.99 11.09 19.39
CA ALA A 56 -7.42 10.01 18.51
C ALA A 56 -6.93 8.67 19.06
N LEU A 57 -7.81 7.68 19.07
CA LEU A 57 -7.55 6.32 19.51
C LEU A 57 -7.25 5.41 18.30
N ALA A 58 -6.87 4.16 18.56
CA ALA A 58 -6.68 3.14 17.53
C ALA A 58 -7.87 3.08 16.56
N ALA A 59 -7.58 2.96 15.27
CA ALA A 59 -8.53 2.99 14.16
C ALA A 59 -9.33 4.30 14.04
N GLN A 60 -8.78 5.42 14.53
CA GLN A 60 -9.33 6.76 14.36
C GLN A 60 -8.34 7.70 13.66
N GLY A 61 -8.90 8.66 12.94
CA GLY A 61 -8.14 9.75 12.33
C GLY A 61 -8.69 11.10 12.73
N THR A 62 -7.86 12.14 12.63
CA THR A 62 -8.26 13.53 12.84
C THR A 62 -7.50 14.47 11.91
N LEU A 63 -8.09 15.64 11.67
CA LEU A 63 -7.48 16.72 10.91
C LEU A 63 -7.22 17.91 11.83
N ALA A 64 -6.10 18.55 11.63
CA ALA A 64 -5.79 19.82 12.26
C ALA A 64 -5.40 20.83 11.19
N GLN A 65 -6.05 21.97 11.21
CA GLN A 65 -5.74 23.12 10.36
C GLN A 65 -5.22 24.26 11.20
N SER A 66 -4.33 25.07 10.63
CA SER A 66 -3.84 26.28 11.30
C SER A 66 -4.99 27.22 11.60
N GLY A 67 -5.04 27.77 12.82
CA GLY A 67 -6.05 28.75 13.24
C GLY A 67 -7.41 28.16 13.64
N THR A 68 -7.66 26.86 13.46
CA THR A 68 -8.89 26.19 13.87
C THR A 68 -8.61 25.05 14.83
N ARG A 69 -9.56 24.75 15.72
CA ARG A 69 -9.44 23.60 16.61
C ARG A 69 -9.33 22.29 15.81
N PRO A 70 -8.46 21.35 16.22
CA PRO A 70 -8.42 20.03 15.60
C PRO A 70 -9.82 19.39 15.58
N ALA A 71 -10.17 18.75 14.47
CA ALA A 71 -11.46 18.09 14.28
C ALA A 71 -11.63 16.95 15.29
N ALA A 72 -12.87 16.66 15.67
CA ALA A 72 -13.17 15.48 16.46
C ALA A 72 -12.70 14.21 15.71
N PRO A 73 -12.03 13.28 16.40
CA PRO A 73 -11.60 12.05 15.76
C PRO A 73 -12.76 11.27 15.16
N SER A 74 -12.58 10.71 13.98
CA SER A 74 -13.54 9.86 13.28
C SER A 74 -12.95 8.47 13.01
N PRO A 75 -13.78 7.43 12.87
CA PRO A 75 -13.30 6.10 12.50
C PRO A 75 -12.59 6.15 11.13
N LEU A 76 -11.46 5.46 11.02
CA LEU A 76 -10.81 5.21 9.75
C LEU A 76 -11.64 4.23 8.90
N LEU A 77 -11.52 4.35 7.58
CA LEU A 77 -12.10 3.36 6.68
C LEU A 77 -11.57 1.95 6.99
N PRO A 78 -12.41 0.92 6.89
CA PRO A 78 -11.99 -0.45 7.13
C PRO A 78 -11.02 -0.94 6.06
N VAL A 79 -10.48 -2.13 6.27
CA VAL A 79 -9.55 -2.79 5.35
C VAL A 79 -10.26 -3.07 4.02
N PRO A 80 -9.70 -2.66 2.86
CA PRO A 80 -10.24 -3.04 1.55
C PRO A 80 -10.16 -4.56 1.33
N SER A 81 -11.16 -5.15 0.66
CA SER A 81 -11.06 -6.54 0.22
C SER A 81 -10.11 -6.66 -0.97
N LEU A 82 -9.24 -7.65 -0.93
CA LEU A 82 -8.39 -8.08 -2.04
C LEU A 82 -8.84 -9.43 -2.62
N ASP A 83 -10.10 -9.82 -2.36
CA ASP A 83 -10.66 -11.07 -2.84
C ASP A 83 -10.62 -11.16 -4.37
N GLY A 84 -10.25 -12.32 -4.86
CA GLY A 84 -10.11 -12.58 -6.29
C GLY A 84 -8.82 -12.05 -6.93
N LEU A 85 -8.01 -11.25 -6.23
CA LEU A 85 -6.69 -10.89 -6.74
C LEU A 85 -5.82 -12.15 -6.84
N PRO A 86 -5.28 -12.51 -8.03
CA PRO A 86 -4.42 -13.68 -8.16
C PRO A 86 -3.11 -13.49 -7.37
N GLU A 87 -2.53 -14.60 -6.93
CA GLU A 87 -1.22 -14.57 -6.25
C GLU A 87 -0.09 -14.29 -7.22
N THR A 88 -0.22 -14.79 -8.44
CA THR A 88 0.76 -14.60 -9.51
C THR A 88 0.14 -13.79 -10.64
N ILE A 89 0.86 -12.78 -11.08
CA ILE A 89 0.53 -11.93 -12.21
C ILE A 89 1.41 -12.33 -13.40
N GLU A 90 0.80 -12.85 -14.44
CA GLU A 90 1.49 -13.33 -15.65
C GLU A 90 1.54 -12.32 -16.79
N ARG A 91 0.85 -11.18 -16.65
CA ARG A 91 0.82 -10.12 -17.68
C ARG A 91 0.76 -8.74 -17.06
N LEU A 92 1.55 -7.82 -17.59
CA LEU A 92 1.54 -6.40 -17.25
C LEU A 92 1.17 -5.57 -18.49
N PRO A 93 0.61 -4.35 -18.32
CA PRO A 93 0.13 -3.77 -17.06
C PRO A 93 -1.18 -4.42 -16.58
N ILE A 94 -1.40 -4.47 -15.28
CA ILE A 94 -2.70 -4.87 -14.74
C ILE A 94 -3.45 -3.67 -14.16
N ALA A 95 -4.78 -3.77 -14.22
CA ALA A 95 -5.73 -2.88 -13.55
C ALA A 95 -6.83 -3.74 -12.91
N TRP A 96 -6.51 -4.39 -11.78
CA TRP A 96 -7.39 -5.33 -11.12
C TRP A 96 -8.49 -4.62 -10.34
N PRO A 97 -9.77 -4.88 -10.63
CA PRO A 97 -10.86 -4.28 -9.87
C PRO A 97 -10.94 -4.91 -8.48
N ILE A 98 -11.18 -4.08 -7.47
CA ILE A 98 -11.49 -4.53 -6.11
C ILE A 98 -12.90 -4.06 -5.73
N PRO A 99 -13.58 -4.73 -4.78
CA PRO A 99 -14.87 -4.27 -4.28
C PRO A 99 -14.78 -2.83 -3.79
N PRO A 100 -15.70 -1.94 -4.21
CA PRO A 100 -15.75 -0.57 -3.71
C PRO A 100 -15.94 -0.55 -2.20
N LEU A 101 -15.13 0.26 -1.52
CA LEU A 101 -15.22 0.45 -0.08
C LEU A 101 -16.15 1.63 0.24
N ALA A 102 -17.16 1.38 1.06
CA ALA A 102 -18.09 2.43 1.46
C ALA A 102 -17.36 3.58 2.17
N GLY A 103 -17.61 4.81 1.74
CA GLY A 103 -16.95 6.01 2.27
C GLY A 103 -15.60 6.33 1.64
N ALA A 104 -15.02 5.45 0.81
CA ALA A 104 -13.80 5.75 0.09
C ALA A 104 -14.09 6.64 -1.14
N SER A 105 -13.38 7.75 -1.25
CA SER A 105 -13.37 8.61 -2.42
C SER A 105 -12.20 8.28 -3.36
N ARG A 106 -11.13 7.70 -2.81
CA ARG A 106 -9.90 7.32 -3.53
C ARG A 106 -9.31 6.05 -2.93
N TYR A 107 -8.38 5.46 -3.67
CA TYR A 107 -7.62 4.27 -3.24
C TYR A 107 -6.14 4.51 -3.45
N ARG A 108 -5.33 4.17 -2.46
CA ARG A 108 -3.87 4.18 -2.56
C ARG A 108 -3.36 2.76 -2.68
N THR A 109 -2.58 2.52 -3.72
CA THR A 109 -1.89 1.25 -3.97
C THR A 109 -0.40 1.48 -3.84
N GLN A 110 0.25 0.71 -3.00
CA GLN A 110 1.69 0.73 -2.79
C GLN A 110 2.27 -0.65 -3.09
N LEU A 111 3.40 -0.66 -3.79
CA LEU A 111 4.18 -1.86 -4.07
C LEU A 111 5.60 -1.65 -3.58
N ALA A 112 6.14 -2.61 -2.85
CA ALA A 112 7.47 -2.55 -2.28
C ALA A 112 8.21 -3.87 -2.45
N ALA A 113 9.54 -3.82 -2.40
CA ALA A 113 10.37 -5.00 -2.47
C ALA A 113 10.28 -5.87 -1.21
N THR A 114 9.89 -5.28 -0.07
CA THR A 114 9.80 -5.97 1.23
C THR A 114 8.52 -5.61 1.97
N THR A 115 8.12 -6.46 2.89
CA THR A 115 6.90 -6.29 3.71
C THR A 115 6.97 -5.12 4.68
N GLU A 116 8.14 -4.59 4.96
CA GLU A 116 8.34 -3.39 5.79
C GLU A 116 8.02 -2.11 5.03
N PHE A 117 7.82 -2.18 3.71
CA PHE A 117 7.57 -1.03 2.83
C PHE A 117 8.62 0.09 2.96
N SER A 118 9.87 -0.29 3.26
CA SER A 118 10.99 0.64 3.34
C SER A 118 11.56 1.01 1.96
N ALA A 119 11.49 0.07 1.02
CA ALA A 119 11.90 0.25 -0.38
C ALA A 119 10.68 0.27 -1.30
N MET A 120 10.06 1.44 -1.43
CA MET A 120 8.86 1.65 -2.26
C MET A 120 9.23 1.64 -3.73
N LEU A 121 8.53 0.83 -4.53
CA LEU A 121 8.70 0.72 -5.98
C LEU A 121 7.60 1.48 -6.73
N SER A 122 6.38 1.47 -6.19
CA SER A 122 5.25 2.22 -6.73
C SER A 122 4.36 2.71 -5.60
N ASP A 123 3.84 3.93 -5.74
CA ASP A 123 2.89 4.55 -4.83
C ASP A 123 1.90 5.39 -5.64
N GLU A 124 0.72 4.84 -5.90
CA GLU A 124 -0.31 5.48 -6.71
C GLU A 124 -1.59 5.70 -5.90
N ALA A 125 -2.22 6.86 -6.08
CA ALA A 125 -3.55 7.14 -5.58
C ALA A 125 -4.52 7.37 -6.76
N THR A 126 -5.63 6.62 -6.78
CA THR A 126 -6.63 6.67 -7.85
C THR A 126 -8.02 6.91 -7.28
N ASP A 127 -8.93 7.46 -8.07
CA ASP A 127 -10.36 7.66 -7.76
C ASP A 127 -11.22 6.44 -8.10
N THR A 128 -10.61 5.37 -8.59
CA THR A 128 -11.29 4.13 -8.94
C THR A 128 -10.83 2.98 -8.05
N ALA A 129 -11.75 2.07 -7.69
CA ALA A 129 -11.48 0.87 -6.90
C ALA A 129 -10.71 -0.17 -7.74
N ARG A 130 -9.45 0.11 -8.03
CA ARG A 130 -8.57 -0.73 -8.84
C ARG A 130 -7.14 -0.70 -8.35
N ILE A 131 -6.52 -1.86 -8.31
CA ILE A 131 -5.08 -2.03 -8.11
C ILE A 131 -4.41 -1.92 -9.48
N ARG A 132 -3.42 -1.03 -9.60
CA ARG A 132 -2.63 -0.88 -10.82
C ARG A 132 -1.19 -1.26 -10.56
N VAL A 133 -0.63 -2.10 -11.43
CA VAL A 133 0.80 -2.43 -11.44
C VAL A 133 1.31 -2.31 -12.87
N ARG A 134 2.40 -1.57 -13.03
CA ARG A 134 3.05 -1.29 -14.32
C ARG A 134 4.56 -1.38 -14.17
N ASP A 135 5.23 -1.63 -15.28
CA ASP A 135 6.69 -1.44 -15.45
C ASP A 135 7.53 -1.99 -14.28
N ILE A 136 7.20 -3.20 -13.81
CA ILE A 136 7.94 -3.90 -12.78
C ILE A 136 8.49 -5.21 -13.33
N GLN A 137 9.67 -5.60 -12.89
CA GLN A 137 10.32 -6.84 -13.27
C GLN A 137 9.65 -8.04 -12.60
N ASP A 138 9.95 -9.24 -13.11
CA ASP A 138 9.56 -10.48 -12.45
C ASP A 138 10.19 -10.56 -11.05
N GLY A 139 9.41 -11.01 -10.09
CA GLY A 139 9.81 -11.07 -8.69
C GLY A 139 8.65 -11.19 -7.72
N THR A 140 8.99 -11.21 -6.43
CA THR A 140 8.01 -11.23 -5.33
C THR A 140 8.00 -9.89 -4.62
N TYR A 141 6.81 -9.34 -4.44
CA TYR A 141 6.60 -7.98 -3.93
C TYR A 141 5.56 -7.94 -2.82
N ALA A 142 5.67 -6.96 -1.95
CA ALA A 142 4.64 -6.64 -0.98
C ALA A 142 3.68 -5.60 -1.58
N LEU A 143 2.41 -5.95 -1.66
CA LEU A 143 1.31 -5.08 -2.06
C LEU A 143 0.59 -4.57 -0.83
N ARG A 144 0.28 -3.27 -0.79
CA ARG A 144 -0.55 -2.63 0.21
C ARG A 144 -1.61 -1.76 -0.45
N VAL A 145 -2.86 -1.89 -0.01
CA VAL A 145 -3.99 -1.11 -0.52
C VAL A 145 -4.74 -0.46 0.64
N ARG A 146 -5.14 0.80 0.48
CA ARG A 146 -5.96 1.56 1.43
C ARG A 146 -7.05 2.32 0.72
N GLY A 147 -8.21 2.47 1.37
CA GLY A 147 -9.19 3.49 1.00
C GLY A 147 -8.78 4.84 1.56
N ILE A 148 -9.11 5.92 0.86
CA ILE A 148 -8.95 7.30 1.30
C ILE A 148 -10.34 7.92 1.32
N ASP A 149 -10.74 8.52 2.42
CA ASP A 149 -12.04 9.17 2.55
C ASP A 149 -12.09 10.56 1.88
N ALA A 150 -13.25 11.21 1.93
CA ALA A 150 -13.43 12.54 1.37
C ALA A 150 -12.62 13.64 2.08
N GLN A 151 -12.13 13.39 3.29
CA GLN A 151 -11.28 14.29 4.06
C GLN A 151 -9.79 14.06 3.80
N GLY A 152 -9.46 13.00 3.06
CA GLY A 152 -8.10 12.60 2.74
C GLY A 152 -7.44 11.74 3.82
N LEU A 153 -8.20 11.23 4.81
CA LEU A 153 -7.70 10.27 5.77
C LEU A 153 -7.57 8.88 5.13
N GLU A 154 -6.41 8.27 5.28
CA GLU A 154 -6.17 6.91 4.82
C GLU A 154 -6.69 5.88 5.83
N GLY A 155 -7.50 4.94 5.36
CA GLY A 155 -8.04 3.85 6.14
C GLY A 155 -7.01 2.79 6.57
N LEU A 156 -7.50 1.67 7.06
CA LEU A 156 -6.69 0.52 7.42
C LEU A 156 -6.15 -0.16 6.16
N SER A 157 -4.98 -0.80 6.28
CA SER A 157 -4.28 -1.41 5.15
C SER A 157 -4.73 -2.85 4.91
N ALA A 158 -5.01 -3.20 3.65
CA ALA A 158 -4.93 -4.57 3.16
C ALA A 158 -3.51 -4.81 2.66
N GLU A 159 -2.89 -5.91 3.07
CA GLU A 159 -1.53 -6.27 2.65
C GLU A 159 -1.51 -7.69 2.11
N ARG A 160 -0.73 -7.91 1.06
CA ARG A 160 -0.57 -9.21 0.42
C ARG A 160 0.77 -9.31 -0.29
N THR A 161 1.31 -10.52 -0.34
CA THR A 161 2.42 -10.84 -1.24
C THR A 161 1.87 -11.03 -2.66
N LEU A 162 2.56 -10.49 -3.65
CA LEU A 162 2.24 -10.58 -5.05
C LEU A 162 3.45 -11.07 -5.83
N VAL A 163 3.29 -12.12 -6.62
CA VAL A 163 4.33 -12.63 -7.52
C VAL A 163 4.08 -12.08 -8.92
N ILE A 164 5.08 -11.46 -9.51
CA ILE A 164 5.08 -11.04 -10.91
C ILE A 164 5.93 -12.05 -11.69
N HIS A 165 5.35 -12.70 -12.66
CA HIS A 165 6.00 -13.68 -13.52
C HIS A 165 5.50 -13.52 -14.95
N THR A 166 6.03 -12.55 -15.66
CA THR A 166 5.57 -12.14 -17.01
C THR A 166 6.39 -12.74 -18.13
N GLN A 167 7.52 -13.33 -17.80
CA GLN A 167 8.39 -13.99 -18.77
C GLN A 167 8.25 -15.52 -18.60
N PRO A 168 7.39 -16.19 -19.40
CA PRO A 168 7.30 -17.64 -19.35
C PRO A 168 8.65 -18.24 -19.74
N GLU A 169 9.04 -19.32 -19.06
CA GLU A 169 10.24 -20.05 -19.46
C GLU A 169 10.11 -20.48 -20.93
N PRO A 170 11.17 -20.33 -21.73
CA PRO A 170 11.13 -20.79 -23.11
C PRO A 170 10.89 -22.31 -23.13
N PRO A 171 10.00 -22.78 -24.03
CA PRO A 171 9.75 -24.22 -24.12
C PRO A 171 11.02 -24.97 -24.43
N LEU A 172 11.29 -26.00 -23.65
CA LEU A 172 12.45 -26.89 -23.87
C LEU A 172 12.10 -27.91 -24.92
N LEU A 173 12.97 -28.12 -25.91
CA LEU A 173 12.84 -29.18 -26.89
C LEU A 173 13.09 -30.52 -26.20
N ILE A 174 12.09 -31.40 -26.24
CA ILE A 174 12.14 -32.75 -25.63
C ILE A 174 12.62 -33.76 -26.67
N ASP A 175 12.13 -33.64 -27.91
CA ASP A 175 12.42 -34.58 -28.97
C ASP A 175 12.46 -33.87 -30.35
N PRO A 176 13.50 -34.05 -31.16
CA PRO A 176 14.74 -34.77 -30.83
C PRO A 176 15.54 -34.07 -29.72
N ALA A 177 16.31 -34.83 -28.95
CA ALA A 177 17.16 -34.28 -27.91
C ALA A 177 18.11 -33.21 -28.49
N PRO A 178 18.50 -32.18 -27.72
CA PRO A 178 19.45 -31.16 -28.17
C PRO A 178 20.70 -31.79 -28.79
N GLU A 179 21.21 -31.21 -29.88
CA GLU A 179 22.36 -31.66 -30.63
C GLU A 179 22.22 -33.04 -31.32
N THR A 180 21.02 -33.61 -31.37
CA THR A 180 20.74 -34.86 -32.09
C THR A 180 20.55 -34.59 -33.59
N ALA A 181 21.34 -35.27 -34.42
CA ALA A 181 21.08 -35.23 -35.87
C ALA A 181 19.94 -36.18 -36.23
N THR A 182 19.02 -35.72 -37.07
CA THR A 182 17.94 -36.54 -37.63
C THR A 182 18.08 -36.63 -39.14
N THR A 183 17.86 -37.83 -39.67
CA THR A 183 17.80 -38.08 -41.11
C THR A 183 16.36 -38.02 -41.65
N ALA A 184 15.37 -37.81 -40.81
CA ALA A 184 13.99 -37.73 -41.21
C ALA A 184 13.72 -36.47 -42.05
N ALA A 185 13.11 -36.60 -43.20
CA ALA A 185 12.75 -35.50 -44.07
C ALA A 185 11.70 -34.55 -43.43
N ARG A 186 10.95 -35.05 -42.47
CA ARG A 186 9.97 -34.29 -41.66
C ARG A 186 10.10 -34.75 -40.20
N PRO A 187 11.00 -34.19 -39.44
CA PRO A 187 11.12 -34.53 -38.00
C PRO A 187 9.90 -34.01 -37.25
N SER A 188 9.38 -34.80 -36.33
CA SER A 188 8.45 -34.30 -35.34
C SER A 188 9.19 -33.65 -34.19
N LEU A 189 8.76 -32.47 -33.79
CA LEU A 189 9.31 -31.75 -32.69
C LEU A 189 8.35 -31.81 -31.51
N ARG A 190 8.86 -32.10 -30.32
CA ARG A 190 8.12 -32.06 -29.06
C ARG A 190 8.83 -31.16 -28.07
N TRP A 191 8.10 -30.31 -27.41
CA TRP A 191 8.59 -29.40 -26.39
C TRP A 191 7.71 -29.43 -25.14
N THR A 192 8.21 -28.88 -24.04
CA THR A 192 7.44 -28.67 -22.81
C THR A 192 6.30 -27.67 -23.05
N GLN A 193 5.17 -27.90 -22.39
CA GLN A 193 4.07 -26.90 -22.32
C GLN A 193 4.30 -25.93 -21.19
#